data_51466d5441a581c04baf0d4ac33eed0a
#
_entry.id   51466d5441a581c04baf0d4ac33eed0a
#
_cell.length_a   1.000
_cell.length_b   1.000
_cell.length_c   1.000
_cell.angle_alpha   90.00
_cell.angle_beta   90.00
_cell.angle_gamma   90.00
#
_symmetry.space_group_name_H-M   'P 1'
#
loop_
_entity.id
_entity.type
_entity.pdbx_description
1 polymer ?
#
loop_
_entity_poly.entity_id
_entity_poly.type
_entity_poly.pdbx_seq_one_letter_code
_entity_poly.pdbx_strand_id
1 'polypeptide(L)'
;RSSDLGDPSSSPYFTKHRPVTDKSIASKSKCHGYNTWRYGFHNFTGTLDSKLDAKDYFGRYVQRDVVNLIGHKDVKPNGDQKCMALLQGGHKRRDRNMSWWRYINTLARTKEDLAGFPGNFSHLPDWSDTYKGNFSVRLAIVQQAAHNVEKVFSGKIGRSALFDDYSVEEGWRPKKNSSSH
;
A
#
# COMPACT_ATOMS: atom_id res chain seq x y z
N ARG A 1 7.50 4.15 -27.75
CA ARG A 1 6.18 3.54 -27.51
C ARG A 1 6.12 2.88 -26.13
N SER A 2 6.35 3.69 -25.10
CA SER A 2 6.20 3.23 -23.71
C SER A 2 4.87 3.66 -23.09
N SER A 3 3.98 4.29 -23.88
CA SER A 3 2.73 4.84 -23.39
C SER A 3 1.73 3.80 -22.92
N ASP A 4 1.73 2.62 -23.51
CA ASP A 4 0.70 1.61 -23.24
C ASP A 4 0.95 0.79 -21.96
N LEU A 5 2.18 0.84 -21.43
CA LEU A 5 2.54 0.13 -20.19
C LEU A 5 2.51 1.03 -18.95
N GLY A 6 2.48 2.34 -19.15
CA GLY A 6 2.59 3.32 -18.07
C GLY A 6 1.30 4.04 -17.72
N ASP A 7 0.28 3.97 -18.56
CA ASP A 7 -1.01 4.58 -18.27
C ASP A 7 -2.00 3.55 -17.69
N PRO A 8 -2.20 3.57 -16.38
CA PRO A 8 -3.13 2.65 -15.73
C PRO A 8 -4.58 2.88 -16.16
N SER A 9 -4.90 4.07 -16.68
CA SER A 9 -6.27 4.40 -17.08
C SER A 9 -6.73 3.66 -18.33
N SER A 10 -5.78 3.20 -19.16
CA SER A 10 -6.06 2.43 -20.37
C SER A 10 -6.17 0.92 -20.12
N SER A 11 -5.78 0.44 -18.95
CA SER A 11 -5.85 -0.99 -18.61
C SER A 11 -7.22 -1.38 -18.09
N PRO A 12 -7.88 -2.41 -18.65
CA PRO A 12 -9.14 -2.90 -18.11
C PRO A 12 -9.03 -3.50 -16.70
N TYR A 13 -7.82 -3.80 -16.26
CA TYR A 13 -7.53 -4.40 -14.95
C TYR A 13 -7.06 -3.40 -13.92
N PHE A 14 -6.74 -2.19 -14.34
CA PHE A 14 -6.20 -1.15 -13.49
C PHE A 14 -7.01 0.13 -13.60
N THR A 15 -7.32 0.71 -12.48
CA THR A 15 -7.77 2.08 -12.35
C THR A 15 -6.88 2.81 -11.34
N LYS A 16 -6.85 4.14 -11.36
CA LYS A 16 -6.08 4.94 -10.39
C LYS A 16 -6.39 4.63 -8.92
N HIS A 17 -7.45 3.90 -8.65
CA HIS A 17 -7.93 3.54 -7.31
C HIS A 17 -7.94 2.03 -7.05
N ARG A 18 -7.45 1.24 -8.00
CA ARG A 18 -7.48 -0.22 -7.92
C ARG A 18 -6.11 -0.79 -8.23
N PRO A 19 -5.26 -0.99 -7.24
CA PRO A 19 -3.98 -1.63 -7.46
C PRO A 19 -4.18 -3.08 -7.91
N VAL A 20 -3.33 -3.51 -8.81
CA VAL A 20 -3.33 -4.87 -9.34
C VAL A 20 -2.30 -5.67 -8.55
N THR A 21 -2.76 -6.61 -7.76
CA THR A 21 -1.90 -7.47 -6.94
C THR A 21 -1.89 -8.92 -7.39
N ASP A 22 -2.67 -9.24 -8.43
CA ASP A 22 -2.78 -10.59 -8.99
C ASP A 22 -1.76 -10.82 -10.10
N LYS A 23 -0.95 -11.86 -9.96
CA LYS A 23 0.09 -12.24 -10.93
C LYS A 23 -0.47 -12.47 -12.34
N SER A 24 -1.64 -13.06 -12.47
CA SER A 24 -2.27 -13.32 -13.77
C SER A 24 -2.63 -12.05 -14.52
N ILE A 25 -3.06 -11.03 -13.78
CA ILE A 25 -3.39 -9.71 -14.34
C ILE A 25 -2.11 -8.97 -14.74
N ALA A 26 -1.08 -9.04 -13.92
CA ALA A 26 0.22 -8.44 -14.23
C ALA A 26 0.83 -9.04 -15.51
N SER A 27 0.72 -10.33 -15.69
CA SER A 27 1.14 -11.01 -16.92
C SER A 27 0.37 -10.53 -18.15
N LYS A 28 -0.95 -10.39 -18.05
CA LYS A 28 -1.81 -9.86 -19.12
C LYS A 28 -1.51 -8.41 -19.46
N SER A 29 -1.15 -7.60 -18.48
CA SER A 29 -0.78 -6.19 -18.69
C SER A 29 0.64 -6.00 -19.22
N LYS A 30 1.36 -7.08 -19.51
CA LYS A 30 2.76 -7.05 -19.98
C LYS A 30 3.72 -6.36 -19.00
N CYS A 31 3.36 -6.25 -17.74
CA CYS A 31 4.21 -5.71 -16.70
C CYS A 31 5.05 -6.84 -16.08
N HIS A 32 6.08 -7.24 -16.77
CA HIS A 32 6.99 -8.30 -16.30
C HIS A 32 7.67 -7.89 -14.98
N GLY A 33 7.82 -8.83 -14.08
CA GLY A 33 8.43 -8.57 -12.77
C GLY A 33 7.48 -7.91 -11.77
N TYR A 34 6.19 -7.76 -12.11
CA TYR A 34 5.18 -7.37 -11.16
C TYR A 34 5.20 -8.31 -9.95
N ASN A 35 4.99 -7.76 -8.76
CA ASN A 35 4.99 -8.48 -7.50
C ASN A 35 6.33 -9.17 -7.13
N THR A 36 7.41 -8.91 -7.86
CA THR A 36 8.77 -9.29 -7.46
C THR A 36 9.33 -8.29 -6.46
N TRP A 37 10.41 -8.63 -5.75
CA TRP A 37 11.09 -7.70 -4.83
C TRP A 37 11.35 -6.36 -5.53
N ARG A 38 11.07 -5.48 -4.88
CA ARG A 38 10.58 -4.47 -3.97
C ARG A 38 9.12 -4.04 -4.18
N TYR A 39 8.42 -4.63 -5.14
CA TYR A 39 6.99 -4.38 -5.39
C TYR A 39 6.11 -5.51 -4.85
N GLY A 40 6.72 -6.60 -4.41
CA GLY A 40 6.10 -7.77 -3.81
C GLY A 40 7.15 -8.83 -3.48
N PHE A 41 6.71 -10.04 -3.18
CA PHE A 41 7.57 -11.09 -2.64
C PHE A 41 7.83 -12.27 -3.60
N HIS A 42 7.31 -12.23 -4.82
CA HIS A 42 7.59 -13.30 -5.78
C HIS A 42 9.06 -13.29 -6.17
N ASN A 43 9.65 -14.50 -6.22
CA ASN A 43 11.07 -14.70 -6.59
C ASN A 43 12.05 -13.86 -5.74
N PHE A 44 11.71 -13.63 -4.49
CA PHE A 44 12.62 -12.95 -3.58
C PHE A 44 13.77 -13.87 -3.21
N THR A 45 14.97 -13.54 -3.60
CA THR A 45 16.18 -14.40 -3.48
C THR A 45 17.31 -13.75 -2.68
N GLY A 46 17.06 -12.59 -2.10
CA GLY A 46 18.14 -11.74 -1.56
C GLY A 46 18.56 -12.00 -0.12
N THR A 47 17.94 -12.97 0.61
CA THR A 47 18.23 -13.23 2.02
C THR A 47 18.21 -14.73 2.36
N LEU A 48 18.63 -15.06 3.58
CA LEU A 48 18.51 -16.40 4.13
C LEU A 48 17.06 -16.92 4.17
N ASP A 49 16.11 -16.01 4.24
CA ASP A 49 14.67 -16.29 4.27
C ASP A 49 14.02 -16.35 2.87
N SER A 50 14.81 -16.33 1.81
CA SER A 50 14.31 -16.35 0.41
C SER A 50 13.48 -17.59 0.04
N LYS A 51 13.47 -18.59 0.88
CA LYS A 51 12.68 -19.83 0.70
C LYS A 51 11.23 -19.70 1.17
N LEU A 52 10.88 -18.63 1.85
CA LEU A 52 9.54 -18.42 2.35
C LEU A 52 8.59 -18.03 1.21
N ASP A 53 7.34 -18.41 1.35
CA ASP A 53 6.31 -17.96 0.41
C ASP A 53 5.78 -16.56 0.75
N ALA A 54 4.92 -16.01 -0.09
CA ALA A 54 4.37 -14.67 0.10
C ALA A 54 3.52 -14.55 1.36
N LYS A 55 2.85 -15.63 1.77
CA LYS A 55 2.03 -15.69 2.99
C LYS A 55 2.90 -15.61 4.24
N ASP A 56 4.03 -16.31 4.26
CA ASP A 56 4.98 -16.28 5.37
C ASP A 56 5.61 -14.90 5.53
N TYR A 57 6.03 -14.27 4.42
CA TYR A 57 6.55 -12.89 4.44
C TYR A 57 5.50 -11.92 4.95
N PHE A 58 4.26 -12.07 4.53
CA PHE A 58 3.16 -11.25 5.01
C PHE A 58 3.01 -11.38 6.53
N GLY A 59 2.94 -12.62 7.05
CA GLY A 59 2.82 -12.88 8.49
C GLY A 59 3.95 -12.23 9.29
N ARG A 60 5.19 -12.35 8.83
CA ARG A 60 6.35 -11.68 9.45
C ARG A 60 6.26 -10.16 9.38
N TYR A 61 5.80 -9.61 8.25
CA TYR A 61 5.70 -8.17 8.06
C TYR A 61 4.66 -7.55 9.00
N VAL A 62 3.46 -8.11 9.08
CA VAL A 62 2.38 -7.51 9.86
C VAL A 62 2.56 -7.62 11.37
N GLN A 63 3.45 -8.50 11.83
CA GLN A 63 3.84 -8.62 13.24
C GLN A 63 4.96 -7.66 13.65
N ARG A 64 5.62 -7.01 12.70
CA ARG A 64 6.66 -6.02 13.00
C ARG A 64 6.03 -4.68 13.37
N ASP A 65 6.67 -3.97 14.26
CA ASP A 65 6.32 -2.59 14.55
C ASP A 65 6.72 -1.68 13.37
N VAL A 66 5.78 -1.48 12.45
CA VAL A 66 5.95 -0.68 11.24
C VAL A 66 4.93 0.44 11.23
N VAL A 67 5.39 1.67 11.16
CA VAL A 67 4.54 2.84 10.95
C VAL A 67 4.71 3.35 9.52
N ASN A 68 3.64 3.26 8.72
CA ASN A 68 3.59 3.90 7.41
C ASN A 68 3.19 5.37 7.60
N LEU A 69 4.15 6.28 7.45
CA LEU A 69 3.93 7.71 7.62
C LEU A 69 3.93 8.39 6.25
N ILE A 70 2.82 9.04 5.90
CA ILE A 70 2.64 9.68 4.59
C ILE A 70 2.04 11.07 4.70
N GLY A 71 2.33 11.93 3.71
CA GLY A 71 1.71 13.24 3.58
C GLY A 71 0.38 13.15 2.83
N HIS A 72 -0.69 13.75 3.38
CA HIS A 72 -2.00 13.82 2.72
C HIS A 72 -1.94 14.47 1.32
N LYS A 73 -1.06 15.45 1.12
CA LYS A 73 -0.87 16.15 -0.16
C LYS A 73 0.26 15.59 -1.02
N ASP A 74 0.78 14.40 -0.73
CA ASP A 74 1.77 13.72 -1.60
C ASP A 74 1.09 13.11 -2.82
N VAL A 75 0.53 13.97 -3.66
CA VAL A 75 -0.30 13.64 -4.81
C VAL A 75 0.33 13.99 -6.16
N LYS A 76 1.58 14.44 -6.17
CA LYS A 76 2.29 14.72 -7.41
C LYS A 76 2.65 13.41 -8.12
N PRO A 77 2.47 13.32 -9.45
CA PRO A 77 2.82 12.14 -10.24
C PRO A 77 4.32 12.13 -10.56
N ASN A 78 5.14 12.04 -9.53
CA ASN A 78 6.60 12.00 -9.64
C ASN A 78 7.17 10.80 -8.85
N GLY A 79 8.48 10.60 -8.92
CA GLY A 79 9.15 9.44 -8.33
C GLY A 79 9.07 8.21 -9.24
N ASP A 80 8.92 7.02 -8.66
CA ASP A 80 8.88 5.79 -9.44
C ASP A 80 7.56 5.68 -10.22
N GLN A 81 7.67 5.74 -11.54
CA GLN A 81 6.55 5.63 -12.48
C GLN A 81 6.67 4.37 -13.36
N LYS A 82 7.46 3.38 -12.95
CA LYS A 82 7.53 2.08 -13.64
C LYS A 82 6.19 1.35 -13.52
N CYS A 83 5.91 0.48 -14.49
CA CYS A 83 4.62 -0.23 -14.55
C CYS A 83 4.28 -0.96 -13.25
N MET A 84 5.27 -1.57 -12.58
CA MET A 84 5.08 -2.25 -11.30
C MET A 84 4.58 -1.29 -10.21
N ALA A 85 5.18 -0.10 -10.12
CA ALA A 85 4.76 0.92 -9.15
C ALA A 85 3.37 1.47 -9.46
N LEU A 86 3.06 1.68 -10.74
CA LEU A 86 1.74 2.15 -11.17
C LEU A 86 0.65 1.12 -10.87
N LEU A 87 0.92 -0.16 -11.10
CA LEU A 87 -0.01 -1.24 -10.80
C LEU A 87 -0.25 -1.45 -9.29
N GLN A 88 0.57 -0.83 -8.44
CA GLN A 88 0.42 -0.86 -6.97
C GLN A 88 -0.48 0.26 -6.41
N GLY A 89 -1.12 1.07 -7.24
CA GLY A 89 -2.03 2.12 -6.77
C GLY A 89 -1.95 3.44 -7.54
N GLY A 90 -1.35 3.43 -8.74
CA GLY A 90 -1.34 4.57 -9.66
C GLY A 90 -0.18 5.54 -9.45
N HIS A 91 -0.31 6.72 -10.06
CA HIS A 91 0.76 7.70 -10.15
C HIS A 91 1.15 8.36 -8.82
N LYS A 92 0.23 8.44 -7.87
CA LYS A 92 0.41 9.21 -6.64
C LYS A 92 0.92 8.34 -5.50
N ARG A 93 2.02 8.75 -4.85
CA ARG A 93 2.58 7.99 -3.73
C ARG A 93 1.61 7.80 -2.56
N ARG A 94 0.83 8.85 -2.23
CA ARG A 94 -0.22 8.74 -1.22
C ARG A 94 -1.19 7.60 -1.55
N ASP A 95 -1.69 7.57 -2.77
CA ASP A 95 -2.71 6.59 -3.17
C ASP A 95 -2.14 5.15 -3.17
N ARG A 96 -0.85 4.98 -3.51
CA ARG A 96 -0.17 3.68 -3.39
C ARG A 96 -0.08 3.20 -1.94
N ASN A 97 0.31 4.08 -1.02
CA ASN A 97 0.37 3.73 0.40
C ASN A 97 -1.01 3.42 0.98
N MET A 98 -2.03 4.19 0.62
CA MET A 98 -3.41 3.92 1.05
C MET A 98 -3.94 2.61 0.45
N SER A 99 -3.60 2.30 -0.79
CA SER A 99 -3.94 1.02 -1.41
C SER A 99 -3.23 -0.15 -0.74
N TRP A 100 -1.96 0.03 -0.38
CA TRP A 100 -1.21 -0.95 0.40
C TRP A 100 -1.84 -1.18 1.76
N TRP A 101 -2.23 -0.13 2.47
CA TRP A 101 -2.95 -0.24 3.73
C TRP A 101 -4.22 -1.08 3.61
N ARG A 102 -5.05 -0.76 2.63
CA ARG A 102 -6.26 -1.55 2.35
C ARG A 102 -5.94 -3.00 2.02
N TYR A 103 -4.91 -3.24 1.20
CA TYR A 103 -4.49 -4.57 0.79
C TYR A 103 -4.10 -5.45 1.96
N ILE A 104 -3.21 -4.97 2.83
CA ILE A 104 -2.74 -5.76 3.98
C ILE A 104 -3.83 -6.01 5.01
N ASN A 105 -4.70 -5.03 5.25
CA ASN A 105 -5.82 -5.21 6.17
C ASN A 105 -6.88 -6.17 5.62
N THR A 106 -7.09 -6.19 4.30
CA THR A 106 -7.97 -7.15 3.64
C THR A 106 -7.40 -8.57 3.72
N LEU A 107 -6.10 -8.77 3.48
CA LEU A 107 -5.45 -10.08 3.66
C LEU A 107 -5.54 -10.58 5.11
N ALA A 108 -5.33 -9.69 6.06
CA ALA A 108 -5.36 -9.97 7.50
C ALA A 108 -6.77 -10.13 8.08
N ARG A 109 -7.82 -9.75 7.34
CA ARG A 109 -9.20 -9.70 7.85
C ARG A 109 -9.33 -8.89 9.15
N THR A 110 -8.62 -7.76 9.23
CA THR A 110 -8.71 -6.87 10.39
C THR A 110 -10.09 -6.20 10.48
N LYS A 111 -10.36 -5.55 11.62
CA LYS A 111 -11.59 -4.76 11.83
C LYS A 111 -11.41 -3.29 11.43
N GLU A 112 -10.32 -2.94 10.75
CA GLU A 112 -10.03 -1.57 10.30
C GLU A 112 -11.14 -1.05 9.39
N ASP A 113 -11.55 0.20 9.60
CA ASP A 113 -12.46 0.87 8.66
C ASP A 113 -11.71 1.28 7.39
N LEU A 114 -11.94 0.53 6.34
CA LEU A 114 -11.32 0.73 5.03
C LEU A 114 -12.18 1.58 4.08
N ALA A 115 -13.23 2.22 4.57
CA ALA A 115 -14.08 3.08 3.75
C ALA A 115 -13.28 4.27 3.18
N GLY A 116 -13.41 4.53 1.89
CA GLY A 116 -12.68 5.60 1.19
C GLY A 116 -11.23 5.29 0.84
N PHE A 117 -10.64 4.23 1.36
CA PHE A 117 -9.31 3.78 0.90
C PHE A 117 -9.39 3.23 -0.51
N PRO A 118 -8.44 3.57 -1.39
CA PRO A 118 -8.44 3.09 -2.77
C PRO A 118 -8.13 1.60 -2.86
N GLY A 119 -8.59 0.98 -3.94
CA GLY A 119 -8.40 -0.43 -4.24
C GLY A 119 -9.68 -1.24 -4.13
N ASN A 120 -9.73 -2.36 -4.85
CA ASN A 120 -10.79 -3.36 -4.75
C ASN A 120 -10.14 -4.73 -4.66
N PHE A 121 -10.26 -5.35 -3.51
CA PHE A 121 -9.57 -6.59 -3.13
C PHE A 121 -10.55 -7.70 -2.76
N SER A 122 -11.69 -7.77 -3.43
CA SER A 122 -12.76 -8.75 -3.14
C SER A 122 -12.33 -10.23 -3.30
N HIS A 123 -11.24 -10.48 -4.02
CA HIS A 123 -10.79 -11.85 -4.33
C HIS A 123 -9.45 -12.22 -3.66
N LEU A 124 -9.01 -11.45 -2.68
CA LEU A 124 -7.78 -11.78 -1.96
C LEU A 124 -7.99 -12.98 -1.03
N PRO A 125 -6.97 -13.85 -0.91
CA PRO A 125 -7.00 -14.93 0.06
C PRO A 125 -7.13 -14.40 1.49
N ASP A 126 -7.53 -15.26 2.39
CA ASP A 126 -7.52 -15.00 3.82
C ASP A 126 -6.18 -15.48 4.40
N TRP A 127 -5.42 -14.55 4.96
CA TRP A 127 -4.13 -14.80 5.62
C TRP A 127 -4.16 -14.42 7.11
N SER A 128 -5.35 -14.33 7.68
CA SER A 128 -5.53 -13.94 9.08
C SER A 128 -4.89 -14.92 10.09
N ASP A 129 -4.68 -16.15 9.67
CA ASP A 129 -4.02 -17.19 10.48
C ASP A 129 -2.51 -16.97 10.67
N THR A 130 -1.87 -16.10 9.85
CA THR A 130 -0.42 -15.96 9.84
C THR A 130 0.13 -15.12 10.99
N TYR A 131 -0.65 -14.23 11.57
CA TYR A 131 -0.17 -13.27 12.58
C TYR A 131 -0.74 -13.51 14.00
N LYS A 132 -1.53 -14.55 14.20
CA LYS A 132 -2.05 -14.97 15.52
C LYS A 132 -2.67 -13.83 16.35
N GLY A 133 -3.33 -12.88 15.67
CA GLY A 133 -3.93 -11.71 16.31
C GLY A 133 -2.96 -10.53 16.59
N ASN A 134 -1.69 -10.66 16.31
CA ASN A 134 -0.70 -9.61 16.51
C ASN A 134 -0.44 -8.80 15.22
N PHE A 135 -1.42 -8.00 14.79
CA PHE A 135 -1.25 -7.07 13.67
C PHE A 135 -0.73 -5.74 14.20
N SER A 136 0.55 -5.44 13.96
CA SER A 136 1.27 -4.29 14.55
C SER A 136 1.55 -3.17 13.55
N VAL A 137 1.23 -3.35 12.28
CA VAL A 137 1.43 -2.30 11.26
C VAL A 137 0.43 -1.17 11.49
N ARG A 138 0.93 0.06 11.42
CA ARG A 138 0.14 1.28 11.62
C ARG A 138 0.25 2.21 10.42
N LEU A 139 -0.76 3.03 10.20
CA LEU A 139 -0.77 4.08 9.18
C LEU A 139 -1.02 5.43 9.84
N ALA A 140 -0.15 6.40 9.57
CA ALA A 140 -0.32 7.77 9.99
C ALA A 140 -0.28 8.71 8.76
N ILE A 141 -1.31 9.55 8.60
CA ILE A 141 -1.42 10.45 7.45
C ILE A 141 -1.39 11.89 7.92
N VAL A 142 -0.28 12.58 7.64
CA VAL A 142 -0.06 13.96 8.05
C VAL A 142 -0.87 14.91 7.17
N GLN A 143 -1.85 15.56 7.77
CA GLN A 143 -2.70 16.53 7.06
C GLN A 143 -1.86 17.71 6.55
N GLN A 144 -2.20 18.22 5.36
CA GLN A 144 -1.53 19.34 4.69
C GLN A 144 -0.04 19.12 4.33
N ALA A 145 0.58 18.00 4.69
CA ALA A 145 1.92 17.66 4.25
C ALA A 145 1.92 17.07 2.84
N ALA A 146 2.86 17.52 2.02
CA ALA A 146 3.22 16.89 0.75
C ALA A 146 4.45 15.97 0.97
N HIS A 147 5.23 15.68 -0.06
CA HIS A 147 6.51 14.98 0.07
C HIS A 147 7.58 15.93 0.62
N ASN A 148 7.45 16.28 1.88
CA ASN A 148 8.35 17.18 2.59
C ASN A 148 8.63 16.59 3.97
N VAL A 149 9.89 16.19 4.18
CA VAL A 149 10.35 15.52 5.39
C VAL A 149 10.10 16.37 6.64
N GLU A 150 10.43 17.64 6.60
CA GLU A 150 10.23 18.55 7.72
C GLU A 150 8.76 18.62 8.13
N LYS A 151 7.85 18.88 7.18
CA LYS A 151 6.41 18.95 7.46
C LYS A 151 5.82 17.62 7.93
N VAL A 152 6.35 16.51 7.44
CA VAL A 152 5.89 15.18 7.85
C VAL A 152 6.32 14.86 9.28
N PHE A 153 7.56 15.18 9.67
CA PHE A 153 8.13 14.76 10.96
C PHE A 153 8.08 15.82 12.07
N SER A 154 7.93 17.11 11.76
CA SER A 154 7.89 18.17 12.80
C SER A 154 6.55 18.27 13.51
N GLY A 155 5.47 17.86 12.88
CA GLY A 155 4.12 17.93 13.44
C GLY A 155 3.83 16.82 14.47
N LYS A 156 2.73 16.97 15.20
CA LYS A 156 2.31 16.03 16.25
C LYS A 156 2.25 14.58 15.76
N ILE A 157 1.62 14.34 14.61
CA ILE A 157 1.47 13.01 14.02
C ILE A 157 2.83 12.38 13.68
N GLY A 158 3.73 13.13 13.02
CA GLY A 158 5.04 12.62 12.69
C GLY A 158 5.92 12.36 13.91
N ARG A 159 5.81 13.22 14.92
CA ARG A 159 6.52 13.05 16.19
C ARG A 159 5.99 11.84 16.96
N SER A 160 4.68 11.61 17.01
CA SER A 160 4.12 10.41 17.64
C SER A 160 4.63 9.14 16.96
N ALA A 161 4.74 9.14 15.63
CA ALA A 161 5.28 8.00 14.89
C ALA A 161 6.77 7.71 15.17
N LEU A 162 7.53 8.72 15.62
CA LEU A 162 8.97 8.58 15.91
C LEU A 162 9.27 8.28 17.38
N PHE A 163 8.43 8.75 18.30
CA PHE A 163 8.77 8.80 19.72
C PHE A 163 7.73 8.17 20.65
N ASP A 164 6.51 7.95 20.18
CA ASP A 164 5.42 7.40 20.99
C ASP A 164 5.08 5.96 20.56
N ASP A 165 5.85 4.99 21.03
CA ASP A 165 5.83 3.59 20.62
C ASP A 165 4.43 2.95 20.59
N TYR A 166 3.51 3.39 21.43
CA TYR A 166 2.19 2.75 21.58
C TYR A 166 1.00 3.61 21.17
N SER A 167 1.18 4.92 20.93
CA SER A 167 0.08 5.85 20.65
C SER A 167 0.30 6.68 19.40
N VAL A 168 0.62 6.02 18.29
CA VAL A 168 0.78 6.71 17.00
C VAL A 168 -0.56 7.30 16.57
N GLU A 169 -0.58 8.62 16.38
CA GLU A 169 -1.78 9.30 15.89
C GLU A 169 -2.05 8.97 14.43
N GLU A 170 -3.25 8.53 14.13
CA GLU A 170 -3.65 8.13 12.78
C GLU A 170 -3.68 9.30 11.79
N GLY A 171 -4.00 10.49 12.25
CA GLY A 171 -4.12 11.67 11.42
C GLY A 171 -5.31 11.67 10.48
N TRP A 172 -5.10 12.14 9.24
CA TRP A 172 -6.15 12.21 8.24
C TRP A 172 -6.56 10.81 7.76
N ARG A 173 -7.87 10.62 7.54
CA ARG A 173 -8.42 9.40 6.93
C ARG A 173 -9.29 9.78 5.72
N PRO A 174 -9.28 8.97 4.65
CA PRO A 174 -10.18 9.18 3.53
C PRO A 174 -11.65 8.98 4.00
N LYS A 175 -12.52 9.86 3.53
CA LYS A 175 -13.96 9.71 3.79
C LYS A 175 -14.57 8.79 2.72
N LYS A 176 -15.57 8.02 3.11
CA LYS A 176 -16.44 7.34 2.15
C LYS A 176 -17.03 8.41 1.24
N ASN A 177 -16.79 8.31 -0.08
CA ASN A 177 -17.50 9.19 -1.00
C ASN A 177 -18.98 8.92 -0.81
N SER A 178 -19.70 9.90 -0.28
CA SER A 178 -21.15 9.93 -0.45
C SER A 178 -21.36 10.01 -1.96
N SER A 179 -21.79 8.89 -2.55
CA SER A 179 -22.26 8.87 -3.92
C SER A 179 -23.37 9.91 -3.99
N SER A 180 -23.05 11.02 -4.69
CA SER A 180 -24.10 11.90 -5.19
C SER A 180 -25.00 11.05 -6.08
N HIS A 181 -26.21 10.85 -5.61
CA HIS A 181 -27.32 10.34 -6.40
C HIS A 181 -27.64 11.30 -7.52
#